data_937d95103d62c9ecc71e8b90e9bb990c
#
_entry.id   937d95103d62c9ecc71e8b90e9bb990c
#
_cell.length_a   1.000
_cell.length_b   1.000
_cell.length_c   1.000
_cell.angle_alpha   90.00
_cell.angle_beta   90.00
_cell.angle_gamma   90.00
#
_symmetry.space_group_name_H-M   'P 1'
#
loop_
_entity.id
_entity.type
_entity.pdbx_description
1 polymer ?
#
loop_
_entity_poly.entity_id
_entity_poly.type
_entity_poly.pdbx_seq_one_letter_code
_entity_poly.pdbx_strand_id
1 'polypeptide(L)'
;MNLSTEQEQDVHIIHIEGDLDASSSIILDTAMYEAISKPEKAILVDCEKLNYISSAGLGVFMSHLSDLEEKNIFFALYGMNEKVKNVFEILGLEQLIKHFPSKQIALQEALGR
;
A
#
# COMPACT_ATOMS: atom_id res chain seq x y z
N MET A 1 -8.29 6.19 -12.00
CA MET A 1 -7.10 5.97 -11.14
C MET A 1 -5.88 5.73 -12.01
N ASN A 2 -4.77 6.32 -11.64
CA ASN A 2 -3.48 6.04 -12.28
C ASN A 2 -2.61 5.28 -11.29
N LEU A 3 -1.91 4.28 -11.81
CA LEU A 3 -1.00 3.47 -10.99
C LEU A 3 0.33 3.36 -11.70
N SER A 4 1.40 3.59 -10.99
CA SER A 4 2.76 3.39 -11.49
C SER A 4 3.60 2.73 -10.42
N THR A 5 4.74 2.19 -10.80
CA THR A 5 5.62 1.50 -9.87
C THR A 5 7.05 2.01 -10.01
N GLU A 6 7.80 1.85 -8.94
CA GLU A 6 9.16 2.32 -8.86
C GLU A 6 9.96 1.35 -7.99
N GLN A 7 11.20 1.08 -8.36
CA GLN A 7 12.08 0.24 -7.56
C GLN A 7 13.16 1.12 -6.94
N GLU A 8 13.31 1.03 -5.63
CA GLU A 8 14.34 1.78 -4.90
C GLU A 8 15.05 0.81 -3.97
N GLN A 9 16.26 0.40 -4.34
CA GLN A 9 16.99 -0.66 -3.65
C GLN A 9 16.14 -1.94 -3.62
N ASP A 10 15.92 -2.52 -2.46
CA ASP A 10 15.08 -3.72 -2.31
C ASP A 10 13.64 -3.39 -1.98
N VAL A 11 13.23 -2.16 -2.23
CA VAL A 11 11.89 -1.67 -1.93
C VAL A 11 11.12 -1.40 -3.21
N HIS A 12 9.97 -2.02 -3.32
CA HIS A 12 9.05 -1.81 -4.44
C HIS A 12 8.00 -0.78 -4.00
N ILE A 13 7.84 0.28 -4.78
CA ILE A 13 6.88 1.35 -4.44
C ILE A 13 5.78 1.38 -5.47
N ILE A 14 4.54 1.32 -5.02
CA ILE A 14 3.35 1.44 -5.86
C ILE A 14 2.76 2.82 -5.64
N HIS A 15 2.72 3.64 -6.69
CA HIS A 15 2.12 4.98 -6.64
C HIS A 15 0.68 4.90 -7.12
N ILE A 16 -0.25 5.36 -6.31
CA ILE A 16 -1.68 5.39 -6.65
C ILE A 16 -2.14 6.84 -6.70
N GLU A 17 -2.81 7.21 -7.80
CA GLU A 17 -3.30 8.57 -7.98
C GLU A 17 -4.77 8.55 -8.35
N GLY A 18 -5.58 9.35 -7.65
CA GLY A 18 -7.00 9.48 -7.92
C GLY A 18 -7.86 8.67 -6.96
N ASP A 19 -8.91 8.04 -7.48
CA ASP A 19 -9.87 7.29 -6.67
C ASP A 19 -9.68 5.80 -6.84
N LEU A 20 -9.53 5.11 -5.73
CA LEU A 20 -9.44 3.65 -5.72
C LEU A 20 -10.83 3.10 -5.41
N ASP A 21 -11.58 2.84 -6.47
CA ASP A 21 -12.95 2.34 -6.39
C ASP A 21 -13.03 0.86 -6.81
N ALA A 22 -14.25 0.34 -6.94
CA ALA A 22 -14.45 -1.07 -7.27
C ALA A 22 -13.79 -1.46 -8.59
N SER A 23 -13.91 -0.60 -9.62
CA SER A 23 -13.36 -0.92 -10.94
C SER A 23 -11.84 -0.85 -10.97
N SER A 24 -11.24 0.11 -10.28
CA SER A 24 -9.79 0.27 -10.25
C SER A 24 -9.11 -0.67 -9.25
N SER A 25 -9.88 -1.26 -8.33
CA SER A 25 -9.30 -2.22 -7.38
C SER A 25 -8.67 -3.42 -8.07
N ILE A 26 -9.16 -3.79 -9.25
CA ILE A 26 -8.60 -4.90 -10.03
C ILE A 26 -7.18 -4.56 -10.48
N ILE A 27 -6.95 -3.31 -10.87
CA ILE A 27 -5.63 -2.84 -11.29
C ILE A 27 -4.64 -2.91 -10.12
N LEU A 28 -5.08 -2.48 -8.94
CA LEU A 28 -4.26 -2.56 -7.74
C LEU A 28 -3.95 -4.01 -7.36
N ASP A 29 -4.95 -4.88 -7.46
CA ASP A 29 -4.77 -6.30 -7.12
C ASP A 29 -3.69 -6.94 -7.99
N THR A 30 -3.72 -6.66 -9.29
CA THR A 30 -2.70 -7.15 -10.22
C THR A 30 -1.32 -6.62 -9.86
N ALA A 31 -1.22 -5.33 -9.54
CA ALA A 31 0.05 -4.71 -9.17
C ALA A 31 0.60 -5.32 -7.87
N MET A 32 -0.25 -5.58 -6.90
CA MET A 32 0.15 -6.21 -5.64
C MET A 32 0.65 -7.64 -5.89
N TYR A 33 -0.10 -8.40 -6.67
CA TYR A 33 0.27 -9.78 -6.99
C TYR A 33 1.64 -9.81 -7.66
N GLU A 34 1.87 -8.95 -8.65
CA GLU A 34 3.16 -8.89 -9.35
C GLU A 34 4.30 -8.50 -8.42
N ALA A 35 4.07 -7.53 -7.54
CA ALA A 35 5.08 -7.07 -6.59
C ALA A 35 5.46 -8.18 -5.61
N ILE A 36 4.46 -8.90 -5.09
CA ILE A 36 4.69 -9.96 -4.12
C ILE A 36 5.39 -11.17 -4.75
N SER A 37 5.25 -11.36 -6.06
CA SER A 37 5.89 -12.48 -6.76
C SER A 37 7.40 -12.31 -6.90
N LYS A 38 7.95 -11.14 -6.58
CA LYS A 38 9.38 -10.84 -6.69
C LYS A 38 10.02 -10.88 -5.31
N PRO A 39 11.34 -11.10 -5.23
CA PRO A 39 12.03 -11.14 -3.94
C PRO A 39 12.29 -9.72 -3.40
N GLU A 40 11.27 -9.09 -2.89
CA GLU A 40 11.36 -7.74 -2.33
C GLU A 40 11.54 -7.78 -0.82
N LYS A 41 12.29 -6.83 -0.28
CA LYS A 41 12.40 -6.65 1.16
C LYS A 41 11.15 -5.96 1.69
N ALA A 42 10.62 -5.01 0.93
CA ALA A 42 9.47 -4.22 1.31
C ALA A 42 8.66 -3.79 0.10
N ILE A 43 7.35 -3.62 0.32
CA ILE A 43 6.43 -3.03 -0.63
C ILE A 43 5.77 -1.85 0.06
N LEU A 44 5.94 -0.67 -0.51
CA LEU A 44 5.31 0.55 0.00
C LEU A 44 4.28 1.04 -1.00
N VAL A 45 3.17 1.58 -0.50
CA VAL A 45 2.14 2.18 -1.34
C VAL A 45 2.11 3.67 -1.08
N ASP A 46 2.39 4.44 -2.12
CA ASP A 46 2.38 5.90 -2.07
C ASP A 46 0.94 6.38 -2.26
N CYS A 47 0.36 6.93 -1.20
CA CYS A 47 -1.01 7.43 -1.17
C CYS A 47 -1.07 8.97 -1.20
N GLU A 48 0.03 9.64 -1.52
CA GLU A 48 0.06 11.10 -1.48
C GLU A 48 -0.93 11.75 -2.45
N LYS A 49 -1.22 11.06 -3.56
CA LYS A 49 -2.17 11.55 -4.56
C LYS A 49 -3.45 10.72 -4.60
N LEU A 50 -3.66 9.89 -3.60
CA LEU A 50 -4.90 9.12 -3.47
C LEU A 50 -5.96 9.99 -2.83
N ASN A 51 -7.09 10.20 -3.53
CA ASN A 51 -8.18 11.04 -3.03
C ASN A 51 -9.23 10.28 -2.26
N TYR A 52 -9.49 9.03 -2.65
CA TYR A 52 -10.58 8.24 -2.11
C TYR A 52 -10.25 6.76 -2.19
N ILE A 53 -10.70 6.02 -1.20
CA ILE A 53 -10.55 4.56 -1.20
C ILE A 53 -11.89 3.92 -0.82
N SER A 54 -12.31 2.95 -1.62
CA SER A 54 -13.54 2.19 -1.38
C SER A 54 -13.25 0.94 -0.56
N SER A 55 -14.32 0.29 -0.10
CA SER A 55 -14.17 -0.99 0.60
C SER A 55 -13.53 -2.06 -0.30
N ALA A 56 -13.78 -2.00 -1.61
CA ALA A 56 -13.14 -2.92 -2.56
C ALA A 56 -11.62 -2.72 -2.60
N GLY A 57 -11.17 -1.45 -2.59
CA GLY A 57 -9.74 -1.13 -2.56
C GLY A 57 -9.09 -1.59 -1.27
N LEU A 58 -9.77 -1.37 -0.15
CA LEU A 58 -9.29 -1.85 1.15
C LEU A 58 -9.19 -3.37 1.16
N GLY A 59 -10.18 -4.04 0.56
CA GLY A 59 -10.19 -5.49 0.46
C GLY A 59 -9.00 -6.04 -0.29
N VAL A 60 -8.50 -5.33 -1.31
CA VAL A 60 -7.30 -5.75 -2.03
C VAL A 60 -6.10 -5.78 -1.09
N PHE A 61 -5.87 -4.71 -0.33
CA PHE A 61 -4.76 -4.71 0.62
C PHE A 61 -4.89 -5.85 1.63
N MET A 62 -6.10 -6.02 2.17
CA MET A 62 -6.35 -7.06 3.17
C MET A 62 -6.09 -8.46 2.61
N SER A 63 -6.45 -8.69 1.35
CA SER A 63 -6.33 -10.02 0.75
C SER A 63 -4.88 -10.48 0.55
N HIS A 64 -3.93 -9.54 0.55
CA HIS A 64 -2.53 -9.86 0.35
C HIS A 64 -1.70 -9.91 1.64
N LEU A 65 -2.30 -9.56 2.79
CA LEU A 65 -1.53 -9.49 4.04
C LEU A 65 -0.90 -10.82 4.44
N SER A 66 -1.62 -11.91 4.22
CA SER A 66 -1.13 -13.25 4.57
C SER A 66 0.11 -13.62 3.76
N ASP A 67 0.08 -13.38 2.45
CA ASP A 67 1.20 -13.69 1.57
C ASP A 67 2.42 -12.81 1.90
N LEU A 68 2.18 -11.54 2.21
CA LEU A 68 3.25 -10.63 2.61
C LEU A 68 3.93 -11.11 3.88
N GLU A 69 3.15 -11.56 4.84
CA GLU A 69 3.67 -12.07 6.09
C GLU A 69 4.46 -13.36 5.89
N GLU A 70 3.92 -14.30 5.11
CA GLU A 70 4.60 -15.55 4.81
C GLU A 70 5.95 -15.35 4.14
N LYS A 71 6.02 -14.38 3.24
CA LYS A 71 7.26 -14.06 2.51
C LYS A 71 8.17 -13.10 3.27
N ASN A 72 7.75 -12.69 4.45
CA ASN A 72 8.50 -11.75 5.28
C ASN A 72 8.79 -10.43 4.55
N ILE A 73 7.81 -9.94 3.81
CA ILE A 73 7.89 -8.66 3.11
C ILE A 73 7.26 -7.58 3.99
N PHE A 74 8.03 -6.54 4.29
CA PHE A 74 7.51 -5.39 5.02
C PHE A 74 6.50 -4.65 4.13
N PHE A 75 5.33 -4.34 4.65
CA PHE A 75 4.28 -3.68 3.88
C PHE A 75 3.76 -2.47 4.64
N ALA A 76 3.67 -1.33 3.96
CA ALA A 76 3.14 -0.11 4.56
C ALA A 76 2.63 0.84 3.50
N LEU A 77 1.72 1.73 3.92
CA LEU A 77 1.23 2.84 3.13
C LEU A 77 1.86 4.13 3.67
N TYR A 78 1.97 5.16 2.83
CA TYR A 78 2.41 6.46 3.32
C TYR A 78 1.70 7.60 2.61
N GLY A 79 1.62 8.73 3.30
CA GLY A 79 1.11 9.96 2.71
C GLY A 79 -0.40 10.05 2.56
N MET A 80 -1.16 9.27 3.33
CA MET A 80 -2.62 9.32 3.26
C MET A 80 -3.14 10.69 3.68
N ASN A 81 -4.14 11.21 2.94
CA ASN A 81 -4.83 12.41 3.37
C ASN A 81 -5.80 12.09 4.52
N GLU A 82 -6.36 13.12 5.14
CA GLU A 82 -7.24 12.93 6.30
C GLU A 82 -8.46 12.07 5.99
N LYS A 83 -9.01 12.21 4.80
CA LYS A 83 -10.21 11.47 4.39
C LYS A 83 -9.93 9.98 4.31
N VAL A 84 -8.83 9.60 3.66
CA VAL A 84 -8.43 8.20 3.53
C VAL A 84 -8.03 7.65 4.90
N LYS A 85 -7.29 8.43 5.68
CA LYS A 85 -6.87 8.03 7.01
C LYS A 85 -8.04 7.77 7.94
N ASN A 86 -9.08 8.61 7.87
CA ASN A 86 -10.29 8.41 8.67
C ASN A 86 -10.98 7.08 8.35
N VAL A 87 -11.01 6.69 7.07
CA VAL A 87 -11.60 5.39 6.70
C VAL A 87 -10.83 4.26 7.38
N PHE A 88 -9.51 4.32 7.36
CA PHE A 88 -8.67 3.32 8.02
C PHE A 88 -8.94 3.27 9.52
N GLU A 89 -9.03 4.42 10.17
CA GLU A 89 -9.26 4.51 11.62
C GLU A 89 -10.63 3.97 11.98
N ILE A 90 -11.67 4.37 11.26
CA ILE A 90 -13.04 3.93 11.54
C ILE A 90 -13.17 2.42 11.44
N LEU A 91 -12.49 1.82 10.48
CA LEU A 91 -12.54 0.37 10.26
C LEU A 91 -11.51 -0.40 11.09
N GLY A 92 -10.68 0.29 11.87
CA GLY A 92 -9.67 -0.34 12.71
C GLY A 92 -8.52 -0.96 11.93
N LEU A 93 -8.31 -0.55 10.69
CA LEU A 93 -7.31 -1.15 9.81
C LEU A 93 -5.88 -0.71 10.13
N GLU A 94 -5.71 0.35 10.90
CA GLU A 94 -4.41 0.84 11.30
C GLU A 94 -3.64 -0.16 12.15
N GLN A 95 -4.34 -1.11 12.75
CA GLN A 95 -3.71 -2.18 13.53
C GLN A 95 -3.24 -3.33 12.64
N LEU A 96 -3.79 -3.44 11.44
CA LEU A 96 -3.47 -4.52 10.49
C LEU A 96 -2.49 -4.08 9.42
N ILE A 97 -2.55 -2.80 9.03
CA ILE A 97 -1.74 -2.25 7.94
C ILE A 97 -0.96 -1.06 8.48
N LYS A 98 0.36 -1.14 8.42
CA LYS A 98 1.22 -0.03 8.87
C LYS A 98 1.08 1.16 7.91
N HIS A 99 1.14 2.36 8.46
CA HIS A 99 1.14 3.57 7.65
C HIS A 99 2.03 4.63 8.28
N PHE A 100 2.57 5.50 7.43
CA PHE A 100 3.50 6.53 7.86
C PHE A 100 3.15 7.85 7.16
N PRO A 101 3.53 8.99 7.74
CA PRO A 101 3.16 10.28 7.15
C PRO A 101 3.92 10.62 5.87
N SER A 102 5.11 10.04 5.64
CA SER A 102 5.92 10.41 4.50
C SER A 102 6.70 9.22 3.95
N LYS A 103 7.15 9.38 2.70
CA LYS A 103 8.01 8.40 2.04
C LYS A 103 9.29 8.18 2.84
N GLN A 104 9.90 9.27 3.31
CA GLN A 104 11.16 9.19 4.04
C GLN A 104 11.06 8.31 5.27
N ILE A 105 10.00 8.49 6.06
CA ILE A 105 9.80 7.70 7.27
C ILE A 105 9.50 6.25 6.91
N ALA A 106 8.67 6.03 5.90
CA ALA A 106 8.34 4.67 5.46
C ALA A 106 9.58 3.92 4.98
N LEU A 107 10.47 4.58 4.23
CA LEU A 107 11.71 3.97 3.76
C LEU A 107 12.66 3.65 4.92
N GLN A 108 12.77 4.54 5.89
CA GLN A 108 13.60 4.30 7.07
C GLN A 108 13.14 3.06 7.81
N GLU A 109 11.84 2.91 7.98
CA GLU A 109 11.27 1.75 8.65
C GLU A 109 11.46 0.47 7.83
N ALA A 110 11.30 0.56 6.53
CA ALA A 110 11.47 -0.59 5.64
C ALA A 110 12.92 -1.07 5.59
N LEU A 111 13.87 -0.13 5.47
CA LEU A 111 15.29 -0.45 5.32
C LEU A 111 16.01 -0.69 6.64
N GLY A 112 15.43 -0.25 7.75
CA GLY A 112 16.00 -0.43 9.07
C GLY A 112 15.74 -1.77 9.72
N ARG A 113 15.11 -2.67 9.00
CA ARG A 113 14.73 -3.98 9.53
C ARG A 113 15.92 -4.93 9.63
#